data_0fc46a858bc101f83c3d56e70e06f16e
#
_entry.id   0fc46a858bc101f83c3d56e70e06f16e
#
_cell.length_a   1.000
_cell.length_b   1.000
_cell.length_c   1.000
_cell.angle_alpha   90.00
_cell.angle_beta   90.00
_cell.angle_gamma   90.00
#
_symmetry.space_group_name_H-M   'P 1'
#
loop_
_entity.id
_entity.type
_entity.pdbx_description
1 polymer ?
#
loop_
_entity_poly.entity_id
_entity_poly.type
_entity_poly.pdbx_seq_one_letter_code
_entity_poly.pdbx_strand_id
1 'polypeptide(L)'
;MALGRKFGLGVVGAGMAAKPHALALNALKDRIEVRGVWRRDPAALKEFCDLYDFPAAQSYQAMLADPNLDAVLILTPPNAREALVEAAAAAGKHILMEKPVERTTAAATPIVETCDRAGVTLGIIFQHRFRAASKALAERVASGELGRLFAAHLVVPWWRPQQGYYD
;
A
#
# COMPACT_ATOMS: atom_id res chain seq x y z
N MET A 1 19.09 11.32 -3.54
CA MET A 1 18.53 10.35 -4.51
C MET A 1 19.41 10.37 -5.73
N ALA A 2 19.97 9.23 -6.15
CA ALA A 2 20.72 9.16 -7.40
C ALA A 2 19.74 9.42 -8.56
N LEU A 3 19.93 10.53 -9.26
CA LEU A 3 19.21 10.92 -10.47
C LEU A 3 19.61 9.99 -11.61
N GLY A 4 18.96 8.84 -11.79
CA GLY A 4 19.34 7.96 -12.89
C GLY A 4 18.42 6.78 -13.18
N ARG A 5 17.65 6.27 -12.22
CA ARG A 5 16.70 5.17 -12.45
C ARG A 5 15.34 5.43 -11.82
N LYS A 6 14.31 4.80 -12.36
CA LYS A 6 12.98 4.80 -11.75
C LYS A 6 13.01 4.02 -10.44
N PHE A 7 12.11 4.37 -9.53
CA PHE A 7 11.91 3.65 -8.28
C PHE A 7 11.23 2.29 -8.57
N GLY A 8 11.88 1.20 -8.21
CA GLY A 8 11.39 -0.16 -8.45
C GLY A 8 10.34 -0.58 -7.41
N LEU A 9 9.12 -0.88 -7.83
CA LEU A 9 8.03 -1.27 -6.94
C LEU A 9 7.45 -2.64 -7.33
N GLY A 10 7.36 -3.54 -6.35
CA GLY A 10 6.63 -4.80 -6.48
C GLY A 10 5.22 -4.67 -5.94
N VAL A 11 4.24 -5.33 -6.56
CA VAL A 11 2.85 -5.33 -6.08
C VAL A 11 2.47 -6.71 -5.56
N VAL A 12 1.97 -6.76 -4.33
CA VAL A 12 1.58 -7.99 -3.63
C VAL A 12 0.08 -7.97 -3.35
N GLY A 13 -0.66 -8.82 -4.07
CA GLY A 13 -2.12 -8.83 -4.06
C GLY A 13 -2.71 -7.97 -5.18
N ALA A 14 -3.61 -8.57 -5.95
CA ALA A 14 -4.32 -7.94 -7.06
C ALA A 14 -5.84 -8.22 -6.91
N GLY A 15 -6.38 -7.85 -5.76
CA GLY A 15 -7.79 -7.97 -5.42
C GLY A 15 -8.56 -6.66 -5.63
N MET A 16 -9.69 -6.54 -4.95
CA MET A 16 -10.62 -5.40 -5.05
C MET A 16 -9.94 -4.03 -4.85
N ALA A 17 -8.96 -3.93 -3.95
CA ALA A 17 -8.24 -2.69 -3.68
C ALA A 17 -7.20 -2.32 -4.74
N ALA A 18 -6.83 -3.23 -5.65
CA ALA A 18 -5.68 -3.05 -6.53
C ALA A 18 -5.91 -2.07 -7.69
N LYS A 19 -7.16 -1.96 -8.19
CA LYS A 19 -7.48 -1.10 -9.36
C LYS A 19 -7.01 0.36 -9.21
N PRO A 20 -7.34 1.10 -8.15
CA PRO A 20 -6.87 2.49 -8.00
C PRO A 20 -5.36 2.60 -7.91
N HIS A 21 -4.67 1.62 -7.33
CA HIS A 21 -3.22 1.58 -7.26
C HIS A 21 -2.60 1.33 -8.63
N ALA A 22 -3.15 0.40 -9.41
CA ALA A 22 -2.68 0.14 -10.77
C ALA A 22 -2.79 1.39 -11.67
N LEU A 23 -3.92 2.09 -11.60
CA LEU A 23 -4.10 3.36 -12.32
C LEU A 23 -3.11 4.44 -11.87
N ALA A 24 -2.86 4.54 -10.57
CA ALA A 24 -1.88 5.48 -10.02
C ALA A 24 -0.45 5.13 -10.46
N LEU A 25 -0.07 3.84 -10.47
CA LEU A 25 1.24 3.39 -10.93
C LEU A 25 1.44 3.68 -12.42
N ASN A 26 0.42 3.44 -13.26
CA ASN A 26 0.46 3.81 -14.68
C ASN A 26 0.58 5.32 -14.90
N ALA A 27 -0.07 6.14 -14.06
CA ALA A 27 0.07 7.59 -14.11
C ALA A 27 1.48 8.07 -13.65
N LEU A 28 2.18 7.27 -12.86
CA LEU A 28 3.51 7.56 -12.32
C LEU A 28 4.64 6.81 -13.03
N LYS A 29 4.39 6.22 -14.19
CA LYS A 29 5.34 5.36 -14.92
C LYS A 29 6.68 6.05 -15.28
N ASP A 30 6.73 7.37 -15.28
CA ASP A 30 7.97 8.13 -15.50
C ASP A 30 8.90 8.11 -14.26
N ARG A 31 8.35 7.85 -13.08
CA ARG A 31 9.04 7.86 -11.78
C ARG A 31 9.15 6.49 -11.15
N ILE A 32 8.16 5.63 -11.37
CA ILE A 32 8.02 4.30 -10.77
C ILE A 32 8.02 3.25 -11.87
N GLU A 33 8.77 2.19 -11.66
CA GLU A 33 8.75 0.98 -12.49
C GLU A 33 8.16 -0.17 -11.68
N VAL A 34 7.07 -0.77 -12.18
CA VAL A 34 6.52 -1.99 -11.59
C VAL A 34 7.42 -3.16 -11.96
N ARG A 35 8.15 -3.71 -10.98
CA ARG A 35 9.12 -4.80 -11.16
C ARG A 35 8.48 -6.19 -11.19
N GLY A 36 7.27 -6.30 -10.67
CA GLY A 36 6.49 -7.53 -10.66
C GLY A 36 5.19 -7.38 -9.89
N VAL A 37 4.20 -8.16 -10.28
CA VAL A 37 2.95 -8.36 -9.53
C VAL A 37 2.92 -9.81 -9.08
N TRP A 38 2.57 -10.04 -7.81
CA TRP A 38 2.41 -11.38 -7.29
C TRP A 38 1.07 -11.55 -6.56
N ARG A 39 0.39 -12.66 -6.81
CA ARG A 39 -0.77 -13.14 -6.05
C ARG A 39 -0.85 -14.68 -6.13
N ARG A 40 -1.59 -15.28 -5.19
CA ARG A 40 -1.69 -16.75 -5.09
C ARG A 40 -2.43 -17.42 -6.25
N ASP A 41 -3.39 -16.74 -6.84
CA ASP A 41 -4.19 -17.26 -7.96
C ASP A 41 -3.54 -16.86 -9.30
N PRO A 42 -3.00 -17.83 -10.08
CA PRO A 42 -2.28 -17.53 -11.32
C PRO A 42 -3.17 -16.98 -12.44
N ALA A 43 -4.44 -17.44 -12.51
CA ALA A 43 -5.36 -17.00 -13.56
C ALA A 43 -5.71 -15.52 -13.38
N ALA A 44 -6.08 -15.15 -12.16
CA ALA A 44 -6.37 -13.77 -11.83
C ALA A 44 -5.12 -12.87 -11.76
N LEU A 45 -3.91 -13.45 -11.56
CA LEU A 45 -2.65 -12.73 -11.74
C LEU A 45 -2.46 -12.33 -13.20
N LYS A 46 -2.63 -13.31 -14.09
CA LYS A 46 -2.50 -13.08 -15.54
C LYS A 46 -3.48 -12.00 -16.03
N GLU A 47 -4.76 -12.13 -15.67
CA GLU A 47 -5.80 -11.15 -16.04
C GLU A 47 -5.42 -9.73 -15.58
N PHE A 48 -4.98 -9.58 -14.34
CA PHE A 48 -4.58 -8.29 -13.80
C PHE A 48 -3.35 -7.71 -14.52
N CYS A 49 -2.33 -8.54 -14.77
CA CYS A 49 -1.12 -8.12 -15.45
C CYS A 49 -1.39 -7.71 -16.90
N ASP A 50 -2.21 -8.48 -17.62
CA ASP A 50 -2.62 -8.15 -19.00
C ASP A 50 -3.43 -6.84 -19.05
N LEU A 51 -4.32 -6.61 -18.06
CA LEU A 51 -5.18 -5.42 -18.02
C LEU A 51 -4.41 -4.12 -17.80
N TYR A 52 -3.33 -4.17 -17.00
CA TYR A 52 -2.60 -2.96 -16.59
C TYR A 52 -1.20 -2.86 -17.21
N ASP A 53 -0.81 -3.82 -18.05
CA ASP A 53 0.51 -3.90 -18.68
C ASP A 53 1.64 -3.97 -17.62
N PHE A 54 1.48 -4.87 -16.63
CA PHE A 54 2.47 -5.10 -15.59
C PHE A 54 3.10 -6.49 -15.72
N PRO A 55 4.40 -6.63 -15.40
CA PRO A 55 5.05 -7.93 -15.38
C PRO A 55 4.53 -8.81 -14.24
N ALA A 56 4.23 -10.07 -14.52
CA ALA A 56 3.94 -11.07 -13.49
C ALA A 56 5.24 -11.56 -12.84
N ALA A 57 5.28 -11.59 -11.51
CA ALA A 57 6.38 -12.20 -10.79
C ALA A 57 6.19 -13.73 -10.69
N GLN A 58 7.27 -14.48 -10.87
CA GLN A 58 7.27 -15.94 -10.75
C GLN A 58 6.92 -16.40 -9.32
N SER A 59 7.43 -15.69 -8.32
CA SER A 59 7.10 -15.88 -6.91
C SER A 59 7.38 -14.58 -6.14
N TYR A 60 6.85 -14.48 -4.91
CA TYR A 60 7.16 -13.36 -4.03
C TYR A 60 8.66 -13.30 -3.71
N GLN A 61 9.27 -14.45 -3.43
CA GLN A 61 10.69 -14.55 -3.15
C GLN A 61 11.56 -14.13 -4.34
N ALA A 62 11.21 -14.57 -5.55
CA ALA A 62 11.90 -14.14 -6.76
C ALA A 62 11.81 -12.62 -6.98
N MET A 63 10.65 -12.03 -6.69
CA MET A 63 10.47 -10.57 -6.75
C MET A 63 11.33 -9.85 -5.71
N LEU A 64 11.41 -10.34 -4.47
CA LEU A 64 12.25 -9.76 -3.42
C LEU A 64 13.75 -9.84 -3.72
N ALA A 65 14.17 -10.85 -4.49
CA ALA A 65 15.56 -11.03 -4.91
C ALA A 65 16.00 -10.09 -6.05
N ASP A 66 15.06 -9.34 -6.68
CA ASP A 66 15.42 -8.36 -7.70
C ASP A 66 16.24 -7.22 -7.08
N PRO A 67 17.50 -6.99 -7.52
CA PRO A 67 18.32 -5.90 -6.98
C PRO A 67 17.78 -4.50 -7.33
N ASN A 68 16.91 -4.40 -8.33
CA ASN A 68 16.26 -3.15 -8.72
C ASN A 68 14.92 -2.92 -8.04
N LEU A 69 14.48 -3.83 -7.18
CA LEU A 69 13.31 -3.61 -6.35
C LEU A 69 13.69 -2.75 -5.14
N ASP A 70 13.01 -1.63 -4.94
CA ASP A 70 13.20 -0.74 -3.79
C ASP A 70 12.16 -0.97 -2.71
N ALA A 71 10.92 -1.24 -3.10
CA ALA A 71 9.80 -1.41 -2.18
C ALA A 71 8.76 -2.41 -2.69
N VAL A 72 7.90 -2.86 -1.78
CA VAL A 72 6.70 -3.62 -2.09
C VAL A 72 5.43 -2.86 -1.68
N LEU A 73 4.42 -2.89 -2.53
CA LEU A 73 3.07 -2.42 -2.26
C LEU A 73 2.19 -3.62 -1.87
N ILE A 74 1.81 -3.71 -0.60
CA ILE A 74 1.03 -4.84 -0.06
C ILE A 74 -0.46 -4.48 -0.02
N LEU A 75 -1.25 -5.16 -0.83
CA LEU A 75 -2.70 -4.96 -1.01
C LEU A 75 -3.53 -6.16 -0.53
N THR A 76 -2.91 -7.10 0.15
CA THR A 76 -3.58 -8.29 0.69
C THR A 76 -4.49 -7.95 1.88
N PRO A 77 -5.42 -8.85 2.27
CA PRO A 77 -6.16 -8.71 3.51
C PRO A 77 -5.24 -8.60 4.74
N PRO A 78 -5.65 -7.91 5.81
CA PRO A 78 -4.80 -7.66 6.97
C PRO A 78 -4.14 -8.91 7.56
N ASN A 79 -4.92 -9.97 7.77
CA ASN A 79 -4.46 -11.23 8.33
C ASN A 79 -3.47 -12.05 7.46
N ALA A 80 -3.11 -11.56 6.30
CA ALA A 80 -2.17 -12.22 5.39
C ALA A 80 -0.88 -11.41 5.19
N ARG A 81 -0.62 -10.41 6.04
CA ARG A 81 0.46 -9.44 5.81
C ARG A 81 1.73 -9.71 6.57
N GLU A 82 1.65 -10.27 7.78
CA GLU A 82 2.79 -10.42 8.68
C GLU A 82 3.98 -11.11 8.00
N ALA A 83 3.80 -12.32 7.49
CA ALA A 83 4.88 -13.05 6.80
C ALA A 83 5.37 -12.34 5.51
N LEU A 84 4.52 -11.58 4.84
CA LEU A 84 4.94 -10.78 3.67
C LEU A 84 5.82 -9.61 4.09
N VAL A 85 5.46 -8.93 5.18
CA VAL A 85 6.26 -7.84 5.75
C VAL A 85 7.60 -8.35 6.26
N GLU A 86 7.62 -9.46 7.00
CA GLU A 86 8.84 -10.08 7.50
C GLU A 86 9.82 -10.40 6.35
N ALA A 87 9.33 -11.04 5.29
CA ALA A 87 10.16 -11.39 4.14
C ALA A 87 10.68 -10.14 3.41
N ALA A 88 9.85 -9.10 3.22
CA ALA A 88 10.28 -7.87 2.58
C ALA A 88 11.31 -7.11 3.43
N ALA A 89 11.07 -7.00 4.73
CA ALA A 89 11.98 -6.36 5.68
C ALA A 89 13.34 -7.09 5.74
N ALA A 90 13.33 -8.44 5.80
CA ALA A 90 14.54 -9.25 5.77
C ALA A 90 15.34 -9.07 4.47
N ALA A 91 14.65 -8.81 3.34
CA ALA A 91 15.28 -8.49 2.06
C ALA A 91 15.69 -7.01 1.92
N GLY A 92 15.54 -6.20 2.97
CA GLY A 92 15.87 -4.77 2.97
C GLY A 92 14.96 -3.91 2.09
N LYS A 93 13.75 -4.39 1.78
CA LYS A 93 12.81 -3.66 0.92
C LYS A 93 11.87 -2.80 1.76
N HIS A 94 11.67 -1.55 1.35
CA HIS A 94 10.65 -0.68 1.95
C HIS A 94 9.24 -1.22 1.68
N ILE A 95 8.28 -0.83 2.50
CA ILE A 95 6.92 -1.35 2.44
C ILE A 95 5.92 -0.21 2.40
N LEU A 96 5.05 -0.23 1.40
CA LEU A 96 3.83 0.56 1.33
C LEU A 96 2.64 -0.40 1.45
N MET A 97 1.73 -0.16 2.38
CA MET A 97 0.68 -1.13 2.70
C MET A 97 -0.69 -0.47 2.79
N GLU A 98 -1.71 -1.17 2.29
CA GLU A 98 -3.10 -0.75 2.47
C GLU A 98 -3.51 -0.80 3.95
N LYS A 99 -4.38 0.15 4.32
CA LYS A 99 -5.00 0.18 5.65
C LYS A 99 -5.97 -1.02 5.84
N PRO A 100 -6.27 -1.42 7.09
CA PRO A 100 -5.50 -1.13 8.30
C PRO A 100 -4.18 -1.92 8.32
N VAL A 101 -3.27 -1.60 9.22
CA VAL A 101 -2.02 -2.38 9.40
C VAL A 101 -2.38 -3.84 9.71
N GLU A 102 -3.22 -4.03 10.73
CA GLU A 102 -3.84 -5.29 11.13
C GLU A 102 -5.18 -5.00 11.84
N ARG A 103 -5.91 -6.04 12.22
CA ARG A 103 -7.25 -5.95 12.86
C ARG A 103 -7.20 -5.53 14.32
N THR A 104 -6.08 -5.78 15.00
CA THR A 104 -5.86 -5.43 16.40
C THR A 104 -4.49 -4.77 16.58
N THR A 105 -4.34 -3.98 17.64
CA THR A 105 -3.05 -3.38 17.99
C THR A 105 -2.01 -4.46 18.30
N ALA A 106 -2.39 -5.51 18.99
CA ALA A 106 -1.49 -6.62 19.33
C ALA A 106 -0.91 -7.31 18.07
N ALA A 107 -1.70 -7.45 17.00
CA ALA A 107 -1.23 -8.00 15.73
C ALA A 107 -0.50 -6.97 14.85
N ALA A 108 -0.78 -5.68 15.00
CA ALA A 108 -0.10 -4.63 14.25
C ALA A 108 1.30 -4.30 14.80
N THR A 109 1.49 -4.39 16.11
CA THR A 109 2.76 -4.06 16.77
C THR A 109 3.95 -4.85 16.22
N PRO A 110 3.91 -6.21 16.10
CA PRO A 110 5.01 -6.97 15.53
C PRO A 110 5.37 -6.56 14.09
N ILE A 111 4.39 -6.18 13.28
CA ILE A 111 4.60 -5.71 11.91
C ILE A 111 5.44 -4.43 11.89
N VAL A 112 5.07 -3.45 12.73
CA VAL A 112 5.79 -2.18 12.85
C VAL A 112 7.21 -2.41 13.39
N GLU A 113 7.34 -3.15 14.48
CA GLU A 113 8.64 -3.47 15.09
C GLU A 113 9.60 -4.22 14.16
N THR A 114 9.06 -5.09 13.29
CA THR A 114 9.86 -5.80 12.28
C THR A 114 10.45 -4.83 11.27
N CYS A 115 9.69 -3.86 10.81
CA CYS A 115 10.18 -2.83 9.91
C CYS A 115 11.22 -1.92 10.58
N ASP A 116 10.97 -1.52 11.83
CA ASP A 116 11.88 -0.68 12.61
C ASP A 116 13.23 -1.39 12.87
N ARG A 117 13.20 -2.67 13.28
CA ARG A 117 14.41 -3.47 13.48
C ARG A 117 15.23 -3.67 12.21
N ALA A 118 14.55 -3.81 11.06
CA ALA A 118 15.21 -3.95 9.76
C ALA A 118 15.68 -2.61 9.17
N GLY A 119 15.32 -1.48 9.75
CA GLY A 119 15.64 -0.15 9.24
C GLY A 119 14.95 0.18 7.93
N VAL A 120 13.82 -0.46 7.62
CA VAL A 120 13.04 -0.21 6.41
C VAL A 120 11.84 0.70 6.70
N THR A 121 11.46 1.50 5.73
CA THR A 121 10.30 2.39 5.86
C THR A 121 9.01 1.59 5.68
N LEU A 122 8.08 1.70 6.65
CA LEU A 122 6.71 1.24 6.54
C LEU A 122 5.77 2.43 6.34
N GLY A 123 5.14 2.52 5.17
CA GLY A 123 4.10 3.50 4.86
C GLY A 123 2.72 2.86 4.84
N ILE A 124 1.74 3.51 5.48
CA ILE A 124 0.34 3.04 5.45
C ILE A 124 -0.52 3.99 4.62
N ILE A 125 -1.33 3.42 3.74
CA ILE A 125 -2.15 4.19 2.80
C ILE A 125 -3.45 4.64 3.49
N PHE A 126 -3.48 5.90 3.89
CA PHE A 126 -4.68 6.61 4.33
C PHE A 126 -5.07 7.64 3.27
N GLN A 127 -5.61 7.18 2.16
CA GLN A 127 -5.83 7.97 0.94
C GLN A 127 -6.65 9.25 1.15
N HIS A 128 -7.56 9.26 2.11
CA HIS A 128 -8.41 10.43 2.36
C HIS A 128 -7.66 11.66 2.87
N ARG A 129 -6.53 11.47 3.58
CA ARG A 129 -5.72 12.60 4.07
C ARG A 129 -5.03 13.39 2.94
N PHE A 130 -4.97 12.84 1.74
CA PHE A 130 -4.37 13.50 0.57
C PHE A 130 -5.38 14.27 -0.29
N ARG A 131 -6.67 14.22 0.03
CA ARG A 131 -7.71 15.00 -0.65
C ARG A 131 -7.53 16.49 -0.37
N ALA A 132 -7.85 17.34 -1.36
CA ALA A 132 -7.70 18.79 -1.23
C ALA A 132 -8.43 19.36 0.00
N ALA A 133 -9.68 18.94 0.23
CA ALA A 133 -10.45 19.35 1.41
C ALA A 133 -9.81 18.91 2.73
N SER A 134 -9.25 17.69 2.81
CA SER A 134 -8.59 17.20 4.02
C SER A 134 -7.29 17.95 4.30
N LYS A 135 -6.52 18.28 3.26
CA LYS A 135 -5.31 19.11 3.38
C LYS A 135 -5.66 20.51 3.86
N ALA A 136 -6.64 21.18 3.22
CA ALA A 136 -7.08 22.52 3.62
C ALA A 136 -7.58 22.54 5.07
N LEU A 137 -8.34 21.52 5.50
CA LEU A 137 -8.77 21.42 6.91
C LEU A 137 -7.55 21.26 7.85
N ALA A 138 -6.60 20.37 7.51
CA ALA A 138 -5.42 20.16 8.33
C ALA A 138 -4.57 21.45 8.47
N GLU A 139 -4.42 22.21 7.39
CA GLU A 139 -3.73 23.50 7.38
C GLU A 139 -4.42 24.54 8.30
N ARG A 140 -5.76 24.66 8.24
CA ARG A 140 -6.54 25.57 9.10
C ARG A 140 -6.46 25.17 10.58
N VAL A 141 -6.49 23.87 10.88
CA VAL A 141 -6.27 23.39 12.23
C VAL A 141 -4.87 23.73 12.73
N ALA A 142 -3.86 23.45 11.92
CA ALA A 142 -2.44 23.67 12.27
C ALA A 142 -2.09 25.17 12.41
N SER A 143 -2.71 26.04 11.61
CA SER A 143 -2.50 27.50 11.70
C SER A 143 -3.14 28.16 12.92
N GLY A 144 -4.03 27.44 13.62
CA GLY A 144 -4.80 28.03 14.74
C GLY A 144 -5.97 28.92 14.29
N GLU A 145 -6.26 29.02 13.00
CA GLU A 145 -7.35 29.85 12.45
C GLU A 145 -8.72 29.50 13.07
N LEU A 146 -8.93 28.25 13.43
CA LEU A 146 -10.16 27.78 14.07
C LEU A 146 -10.20 28.00 15.58
N GLY A 147 -9.17 28.59 16.16
CA GLY A 147 -9.06 28.82 17.59
C GLY A 147 -8.96 27.52 18.40
N ARG A 148 -9.46 27.55 19.63
CA ARG A 148 -9.47 26.36 20.50
C ARG A 148 -10.55 25.38 20.05
N LEU A 149 -10.12 24.23 19.53
CA LEU A 149 -11.03 23.14 19.18
C LEU A 149 -11.52 22.43 20.45
N PHE A 150 -12.83 22.28 20.63
CA PHE A 150 -13.44 21.57 21.76
C PHE A 150 -14.39 20.45 21.32
N ALA A 151 -14.79 20.40 20.04
CA ALA A 151 -15.57 19.32 19.47
C ALA A 151 -15.31 19.19 17.97
N ALA A 152 -15.43 17.97 17.45
CA ALA A 152 -15.46 17.68 16.02
C ALA A 152 -16.47 16.57 15.75
N HIS A 153 -17.24 16.71 14.68
CA HIS A 153 -18.18 15.69 14.21
C HIS A 153 -17.83 15.29 12.78
N LEU A 154 -17.63 14.00 12.56
CA LEU A 154 -17.40 13.43 11.23
C LEU A 154 -18.51 12.42 10.92
N VAL A 155 -19.22 12.66 9.82
CA VAL A 155 -20.26 11.75 9.34
C VAL A 155 -19.85 11.19 7.98
N VAL A 156 -19.81 9.85 7.87
CA VAL A 156 -19.42 9.14 6.66
C VAL A 156 -20.52 8.14 6.30
N PRO A 157 -21.61 8.57 5.65
CA PRO A 157 -22.78 7.73 5.36
C PRO A 157 -22.55 6.88 4.11
N TRP A 158 -21.59 5.99 4.13
CA TRP A 158 -21.31 5.07 3.03
C TRP A 158 -22.15 3.82 3.14
N TRP A 159 -23.02 3.61 2.18
CA TRP A 159 -23.72 2.35 2.04
C TRP A 159 -22.77 1.27 1.47
N ARG A 160 -22.83 0.08 2.04
CA ARG A 160 -22.12 -1.11 1.57
C ARG A 160 -23.12 -2.25 1.42
N PRO A 161 -23.30 -2.82 0.19
CA PRO A 161 -24.15 -3.99 0.05
C PRO A 161 -23.51 -5.19 0.74
N GLN A 162 -24.35 -6.06 1.32
CA GLN A 162 -23.88 -7.33 1.87
C GLN A 162 -23.26 -8.14 0.74
N GLN A 163 -24.05 -8.39 -0.30
CA GLN A 163 -23.62 -9.14 -1.46
C GLN A 163 -22.59 -8.39 -2.30
N GLY A 164 -21.46 -9.02 -2.56
CA GLY A 164 -20.37 -8.49 -3.40
C GLY A 164 -19.40 -7.54 -2.69
N TYR A 165 -19.67 -7.16 -1.42
CA TYR A 165 -18.71 -6.39 -0.62
C TYR A 165 -18.24 -7.15 0.62
N TYR A 166 -19.17 -7.84 1.34
CA TYR A 166 -18.86 -8.59 2.56
C TYR A 166 -18.81 -10.10 2.32
N ASP A 167 -19.45 -10.61 1.27
CA ASP A 167 -19.48 -12.03 0.90
C ASP A 167 -18.32 -12.44 0.00
#